data_7079f58a81fc0a9d830c531705fd1fd5
#
_entry.id   7079f58a81fc0a9d830c531705fd1fd5
#
_cell.length_a   1.000
_cell.length_b   1.000
_cell.length_c   1.000
_cell.angle_alpha   90.00
_cell.angle_beta   90.00
_cell.angle_gamma   90.00
#
_symmetry.space_group_name_H-M   'P 1'
#
loop_
_entity.id
_entity.type
_entity.pdbx_description
1 polymer ?
#
loop_
_entity_poly.entity_id
_entity_poly.type
_entity_poly.pdbx_seq_one_letter_code
_entity_poly.pdbx_strand_id
1 'polypeptide(L)'
;MPIVEFRIDPWSSEGLRDYEKLFAYFGVRPFKEVIHRLEFFGPLPLPIRRGAVIGHRDFERVLHALENNSDFAILTGLMPSGKMHLGHKMLIDQVIYYQRLGAEIFLAIADVEAYGVRKLSREEVINIALDEYVANYLALGLETRKLHIYFQSNYRREYYRLIQLFAKKVTMAELVAIYGEDLEPAKIMAVLTQAADILHPQLPHFGGFKIVLVPVGLDQDPHLRLTRDIADRFSEELGFTRPASTYHKFLTGLTGGKMSSSKPESFIALTDPVNESVSKLMKAFTGGRATAEEQRRLGGEPDKCPVFELNQLHLVLEDEELRKIYEDCRSGTMLCGECKLATAERLRKFLEKHQEKLASMKEKARSLVELPDF
;
A
#
# COMPACT_ATOMS: atom_id res chain seq x y z
N MET A 1 -23.25 -29.39 0.03
CA MET A 1 -22.86 -28.14 -0.65
C MET A 1 -21.35 -28.15 -0.72
N PRO A 2 -20.72 -27.99 -1.89
CA PRO A 2 -19.26 -27.89 -1.93
C PRO A 2 -18.87 -26.65 -1.13
N ILE A 3 -17.94 -26.83 -0.20
CA ILE A 3 -17.27 -25.74 0.51
C ILE A 3 -16.53 -24.96 -0.58
N VAL A 4 -17.05 -23.81 -0.99
CA VAL A 4 -16.29 -22.88 -1.84
C VAL A 4 -15.14 -22.41 -0.97
N GLU A 5 -13.98 -23.01 -1.20
CA GLU A 5 -12.75 -22.64 -0.53
C GLU A 5 -12.41 -21.20 -0.96
N PHE A 6 -12.67 -20.25 -0.07
CA PHE A 6 -12.44 -18.83 -0.34
C PHE A 6 -10.94 -18.59 -0.27
N ARG A 7 -10.31 -18.42 -1.42
CA ARG A 7 -8.87 -18.26 -1.54
C ARG A 7 -8.55 -16.81 -1.94
N ILE A 8 -7.60 -16.21 -1.24
CA ILE A 8 -6.99 -14.94 -1.67
C ILE A 8 -5.76 -15.29 -2.51
N ASP A 9 -5.75 -14.84 -3.77
CA ASP A 9 -4.57 -14.91 -4.63
C ASP A 9 -3.78 -13.59 -4.50
N PRO A 10 -2.56 -13.60 -3.95
CA PRO A 10 -1.76 -12.39 -3.79
C PRO A 10 -1.29 -11.76 -5.11
N TRP A 11 -1.33 -12.52 -6.21
CA TRP A 11 -1.01 -12.01 -7.55
C TRP A 11 -2.27 -11.56 -8.33
N SER A 12 -3.47 -11.80 -7.79
CA SER A 12 -4.76 -11.34 -8.34
C SER A 12 -5.57 -10.64 -7.26
N SER A 13 -6.31 -9.63 -7.65
CA SER A 13 -7.18 -8.86 -6.75
C SER A 13 -8.64 -8.96 -7.14
N GLU A 14 -9.00 -9.97 -7.94
CA GLU A 14 -10.38 -10.23 -8.30
C GLU A 14 -11.16 -10.80 -7.09
N GLY A 15 -12.37 -10.31 -6.86
CA GLY A 15 -13.29 -10.88 -5.87
C GLY A 15 -13.27 -10.32 -4.45
N LEU A 16 -12.34 -9.42 -4.09
CA LEU A 16 -12.20 -8.87 -2.74
C LEU A 16 -13.15 -7.68 -2.45
N ARG A 17 -14.46 -7.92 -2.45
CA ARG A 17 -15.45 -6.86 -2.15
C ARG A 17 -16.16 -7.02 -0.81
N ASP A 18 -16.20 -8.21 -0.22
CA ASP A 18 -16.87 -8.50 1.05
C ASP A 18 -15.83 -8.65 2.18
N TYR A 19 -15.35 -7.52 2.66
CA TYR A 19 -14.31 -7.47 3.69
C TYR A 19 -14.75 -8.10 5.02
N GLU A 20 -16.03 -8.04 5.39
CA GLU A 20 -16.52 -8.61 6.67
C GLU A 20 -16.43 -10.13 6.66
N LYS A 21 -16.78 -10.79 5.55
CA LYS A 21 -16.58 -12.24 5.41
C LYS A 21 -15.11 -12.63 5.42
N LEU A 22 -14.24 -11.83 4.78
CA LEU A 22 -12.81 -12.05 4.76
C LEU A 22 -12.21 -11.94 6.17
N PHE A 23 -12.64 -10.99 6.96
CA PHE A 23 -12.17 -10.84 8.34
C PHE A 23 -12.51 -12.06 9.19
N ALA A 24 -13.77 -12.52 9.13
CA ALA A 24 -14.20 -13.71 9.87
C ALA A 24 -13.45 -14.98 9.43
N TYR A 25 -13.24 -15.15 8.12
CA TYR A 25 -12.61 -16.35 7.57
C TYR A 25 -11.09 -16.41 7.82
N PHE A 26 -10.39 -15.28 7.72
CA PHE A 26 -8.93 -15.21 7.87
C PHE A 26 -8.46 -14.74 9.25
N GLY A 27 -9.35 -14.44 10.18
CA GLY A 27 -9.01 -13.97 11.52
C GLY A 27 -8.32 -12.60 11.54
N VAL A 28 -8.65 -11.74 10.57
CA VAL A 28 -8.26 -10.32 10.56
C VAL A 28 -9.23 -9.57 11.46
N ARG A 29 -8.72 -8.67 12.31
CA ARG A 29 -9.56 -7.87 13.20
C ARG A 29 -9.86 -6.51 12.58
N PRO A 30 -11.08 -5.96 12.78
CA PRO A 30 -11.44 -4.64 12.26
C PRO A 30 -10.56 -3.53 12.83
N PHE A 31 -9.96 -2.69 11.99
CA PHE A 31 -9.06 -1.61 12.44
C PHE A 31 -9.80 -0.54 13.28
N LYS A 32 -11.12 -0.41 13.09
CA LYS A 32 -11.96 0.50 13.90
C LYS A 32 -11.91 0.21 15.42
N GLU A 33 -11.52 -0.99 15.82
CA GLU A 33 -11.40 -1.36 17.23
C GLU A 33 -10.21 -0.69 17.92
N VAL A 34 -9.20 -0.30 17.16
CA VAL A 34 -7.93 0.22 17.68
C VAL A 34 -7.65 1.67 17.29
N ILE A 35 -8.37 2.23 16.30
CA ILE A 35 -8.12 3.56 15.75
C ILE A 35 -8.15 4.67 16.81
N HIS A 36 -9.07 4.59 17.77
CA HIS A 36 -9.23 5.58 18.83
C HIS A 36 -7.97 5.75 19.71
N ARG A 37 -7.14 4.70 19.83
CA ARG A 37 -5.87 4.78 20.57
C ARG A 37 -4.79 5.50 19.77
N LEU A 38 -4.83 5.46 18.44
CA LEU A 38 -3.90 6.22 17.60
C LEU A 38 -4.13 7.73 17.68
N GLU A 39 -5.36 8.18 17.91
CA GLU A 39 -5.71 9.60 18.00
C GLU A 39 -4.96 10.34 19.12
N PHE A 40 -4.54 9.62 20.16
CA PHE A 40 -3.72 10.18 21.24
C PHE A 40 -2.30 10.59 20.79
N PHE A 41 -1.79 10.04 19.67
CA PHE A 41 -0.45 10.31 19.16
C PHE A 41 -0.41 11.41 18.10
N GLY A 42 -1.54 12.05 17.80
CA GLY A 42 -1.63 13.16 16.87
C GLY A 42 -2.63 12.93 15.73
N PRO A 43 -2.72 13.89 14.79
CA PRO A 43 -3.70 13.85 13.74
C PRO A 43 -3.46 12.66 12.80
N LEU A 44 -4.52 11.89 12.56
CA LEU A 44 -4.48 10.73 11.69
C LEU A 44 -4.39 11.13 10.20
N PRO A 45 -3.61 10.39 9.38
CA PRO A 45 -3.59 10.61 7.94
C PRO A 45 -4.94 10.21 7.32
N LEU A 46 -5.27 10.80 6.18
CA LEU A 46 -6.57 10.59 5.52
C LEU A 46 -6.94 9.11 5.34
N PRO A 47 -6.04 8.20 4.90
CA PRO A 47 -6.39 6.80 4.73
C PRO A 47 -6.85 6.10 6.02
N ILE A 48 -6.27 6.46 7.15
CA ILE A 48 -6.66 5.91 8.46
C ILE A 48 -7.95 6.58 8.93
N ARG A 49 -7.97 7.91 8.99
CA ARG A 49 -9.10 8.69 9.50
C ARG A 49 -10.40 8.43 8.75
N ARG A 50 -10.31 8.14 7.44
CA ARG A 50 -11.46 7.97 6.55
C ARG A 50 -11.73 6.52 6.16
N GLY A 51 -11.23 5.59 6.96
CA GLY A 51 -11.61 4.18 6.88
C GLY A 51 -11.12 3.45 5.62
N ALA A 52 -10.00 3.89 5.00
CA ALA A 52 -9.34 3.10 3.97
C ALA A 52 -8.54 1.95 4.58
N VAL A 53 -7.99 2.13 5.80
CA VAL A 53 -7.42 1.05 6.59
C VAL A 53 -8.56 0.34 7.31
N ILE A 54 -8.81 -0.91 6.95
CA ILE A 54 -10.02 -1.66 7.33
C ILE A 54 -9.76 -2.75 8.36
N GLY A 55 -8.56 -3.33 8.37
CA GLY A 55 -8.25 -4.46 9.25
C GLY A 55 -6.82 -4.47 9.74
N HIS A 56 -6.54 -5.33 10.73
CA HIS A 56 -5.20 -5.50 11.29
C HIS A 56 -4.97 -6.90 11.86
N ARG A 57 -3.69 -7.25 12.05
CA ARG A 57 -3.22 -8.34 12.91
C ARG A 57 -2.22 -7.79 13.91
N ASP A 58 -2.42 -8.07 15.19
CA ASP A 58 -1.54 -7.73 16.31
C ASP A 58 -1.09 -6.24 16.36
N PHE A 59 -1.91 -5.32 15.83
CA PHE A 59 -1.60 -3.89 15.84
C PHE A 59 -1.51 -3.31 17.25
N GLU A 60 -2.12 -3.96 18.25
CA GLU A 60 -2.00 -3.61 19.66
C GLU A 60 -0.55 -3.60 20.15
N ARG A 61 0.33 -4.42 19.53
CA ARG A 61 1.76 -4.41 19.87
C ARG A 61 2.43 -3.11 19.43
N VAL A 62 2.02 -2.55 18.29
CA VAL A 62 2.48 -1.25 17.81
C VAL A 62 1.98 -0.14 18.73
N LEU A 63 0.71 -0.19 19.13
CA LEU A 63 0.14 0.77 20.10
C LEU A 63 0.89 0.71 21.43
N HIS A 64 1.18 -0.49 21.92
CA HIS A 64 1.96 -0.67 23.14
C HIS A 64 3.38 -0.10 23.00
N ALA A 65 4.03 -0.26 21.84
CA ALA A 65 5.33 0.36 21.57
C ALA A 65 5.24 1.89 21.64
N LEU A 66 4.24 2.48 21.00
CA LEU A 66 4.00 3.93 21.01
C LEU A 66 3.73 4.46 22.43
N GLU A 67 2.89 3.77 23.21
CA GLU A 67 2.55 4.14 24.59
C GLU A 67 3.77 4.09 25.53
N ASN A 68 4.73 3.20 25.27
CA ASN A 68 5.93 3.01 26.10
C ASN A 68 7.20 3.61 25.48
N ASN A 69 7.10 4.40 24.42
CA ASN A 69 8.24 4.94 23.67
C ASN A 69 9.29 3.87 23.30
N SER A 70 8.82 2.67 22.94
CA SER A 70 9.67 1.55 22.51
C SER A 70 9.86 1.57 20.99
N ASP A 71 11.02 1.12 20.56
CA ASP A 71 11.35 1.07 19.13
C ASP A 71 10.49 0.04 18.38
N PHE A 72 10.08 0.41 17.18
CA PHE A 72 9.42 -0.47 16.23
C PHE A 72 9.82 -0.11 14.81
N ALA A 73 9.66 -1.06 13.90
CA ALA A 73 9.96 -0.88 12.49
C ALA A 73 8.71 -1.03 11.62
N ILE A 74 8.75 -0.36 10.47
CA ILE A 74 7.82 -0.57 9.36
C ILE A 74 8.60 -1.27 8.25
N LEU A 75 8.06 -2.36 7.73
CA LEU A 75 8.47 -2.85 6.43
C LEU A 75 7.44 -2.43 5.39
N THR A 76 7.91 -1.86 4.30
CA THR A 76 7.15 -1.67 3.07
C THR A 76 7.99 -2.08 1.88
N GLY A 77 7.34 -2.53 0.82
CA GLY A 77 8.00 -2.95 -0.41
C GLY A 77 7.40 -2.28 -1.63
N LEU A 78 8.17 -2.21 -2.68
CA LEU A 78 7.71 -1.80 -4.00
C LEU A 78 8.25 -2.75 -5.08
N MET A 79 7.39 -3.12 -6.01
CA MET A 79 7.80 -3.77 -7.25
C MET A 79 7.82 -2.71 -8.36
N PRO A 80 8.99 -2.33 -8.89
CA PRO A 80 9.12 -1.26 -9.88
C PRO A 80 8.63 -1.72 -11.25
N SER A 81 7.33 -1.63 -11.48
CA SER A 81 6.67 -2.15 -12.67
C SER A 81 5.97 -1.10 -13.54
N GLY A 82 6.09 0.18 -13.18
CA GLY A 82 5.47 1.29 -13.89
C GLY A 82 5.42 2.57 -13.06
N LYS A 83 4.52 3.48 -13.39
CA LYS A 83 4.40 4.77 -12.70
C LYS A 83 3.74 4.63 -11.31
N MET A 84 4.23 5.40 -10.34
CA MET A 84 3.57 5.55 -9.07
C MET A 84 2.25 6.31 -9.22
N HIS A 85 1.16 5.77 -8.70
CA HIS A 85 -0.18 6.38 -8.76
C HIS A 85 -0.79 6.62 -7.37
N LEU A 86 -1.93 7.29 -7.31
CA LEU A 86 -2.61 7.65 -6.06
C LEU A 86 -2.94 6.44 -5.16
N GLY A 87 -3.11 5.25 -5.74
CA GLY A 87 -3.26 4.02 -4.94
C GLY A 87 -2.02 3.70 -4.10
N HIS A 88 -0.82 3.90 -4.64
CA HIS A 88 0.42 3.74 -3.88
C HIS A 88 0.60 4.85 -2.83
N LYS A 89 0.15 6.09 -3.16
CA LYS A 89 0.19 7.20 -2.21
C LYS A 89 -0.54 6.88 -0.91
N MET A 90 -1.69 6.20 -0.98
CA MET A 90 -2.46 5.80 0.20
C MET A 90 -1.64 4.95 1.19
N LEU A 91 -0.80 4.05 0.68
CA LEU A 91 0.13 3.26 1.49
C LEU A 91 1.22 4.15 2.08
N ILE A 92 1.84 5.00 1.26
CA ILE A 92 2.95 5.84 1.70
C ILE A 92 2.52 6.89 2.72
N ASP A 93 1.31 7.43 2.63
CA ASP A 93 0.75 8.32 3.66
C ASP A 93 0.73 7.64 5.05
N GLN A 94 0.47 6.33 5.11
CA GLN A 94 0.54 5.56 6.36
C GLN A 94 1.98 5.40 6.83
N VAL A 95 2.91 5.06 5.94
CA VAL A 95 4.34 4.89 6.26
C VAL A 95 4.92 6.20 6.81
N ILE A 96 4.65 7.34 6.15
CA ILE A 96 5.07 8.68 6.61
C ILE A 96 4.50 8.99 8.00
N TYR A 97 3.25 8.64 8.25
CA TYR A 97 2.63 8.83 9.55
C TYR A 97 3.36 8.05 10.64
N TYR A 98 3.61 6.75 10.44
CA TYR A 98 4.33 5.95 11.43
C TYR A 98 5.80 6.37 11.58
N GLN A 99 6.45 6.83 10.52
CA GLN A 99 7.80 7.41 10.63
C GLN A 99 7.81 8.64 11.55
N ARG A 100 6.82 9.52 11.45
CA ARG A 100 6.66 10.68 12.34
C ARG A 100 6.43 10.29 13.79
N LEU A 101 5.80 9.13 14.02
CA LEU A 101 5.61 8.55 15.35
C LEU A 101 6.87 7.81 15.86
N GLY A 102 7.97 7.84 15.10
CA GLY A 102 9.26 7.32 15.54
C GLY A 102 9.67 5.98 14.94
N ALA A 103 8.87 5.38 14.07
CA ALA A 103 9.20 4.12 13.41
C ALA A 103 10.50 4.19 12.59
N GLU A 104 11.27 3.12 12.60
CA GLU A 104 12.33 2.85 11.63
C GLU A 104 11.72 2.24 10.37
N ILE A 105 12.06 2.77 9.20
CA ILE A 105 11.45 2.37 7.92
C ILE A 105 12.43 1.52 7.13
N PHE A 106 12.00 0.32 6.75
CA PHE A 106 12.69 -0.56 5.80
C PHE A 106 11.90 -0.58 4.49
N LEU A 107 12.52 -0.12 3.43
CA LEU A 107 11.94 -0.04 2.09
C LEU A 107 12.63 -1.04 1.16
N ALA A 108 11.99 -2.16 0.89
CA ALA A 108 12.45 -3.18 -0.03
C ALA A 108 12.10 -2.83 -1.48
N ILE A 109 13.09 -2.83 -2.36
CA ILE A 109 12.89 -2.74 -3.82
C ILE A 109 12.95 -4.15 -4.38
N ALA A 110 11.78 -4.68 -4.82
CA ALA A 110 11.64 -6.01 -5.40
C ALA A 110 12.07 -6.02 -6.89
N ASP A 111 13.34 -5.74 -7.11
CA ASP A 111 13.94 -5.61 -8.44
C ASP A 111 14.09 -6.96 -9.15
N VAL A 112 14.40 -8.03 -8.43
CA VAL A 112 14.51 -9.38 -8.99
C VAL A 112 13.16 -9.86 -9.53
N GLU A 113 12.09 -9.66 -8.76
CA GLU A 113 10.73 -10.00 -9.18
C GLU A 113 10.30 -9.14 -10.38
N ALA A 114 10.55 -7.83 -10.32
CA ALA A 114 10.22 -6.93 -11.43
C ALA A 114 10.93 -7.31 -12.73
N TYR A 115 12.21 -7.63 -12.67
CA TYR A 115 12.99 -8.11 -13.81
C TYR A 115 12.47 -9.45 -14.35
N GLY A 116 12.12 -10.39 -13.46
CA GLY A 116 11.65 -11.73 -13.84
C GLY A 116 10.24 -11.76 -14.43
N VAL A 117 9.34 -10.88 -13.96
CA VAL A 117 7.91 -10.87 -14.34
C VAL A 117 7.61 -9.86 -15.45
N ARG A 118 8.39 -8.79 -15.55
CA ARG A 118 8.19 -7.71 -16.53
C ARG A 118 9.26 -7.78 -17.61
N LYS A 119 8.92 -7.41 -18.85
CA LYS A 119 9.87 -7.31 -19.96
C LYS A 119 10.65 -5.98 -19.87
N LEU A 120 11.32 -5.77 -18.74
CA LEU A 120 12.14 -4.59 -18.46
C LEU A 120 13.61 -5.00 -18.34
N SER A 121 14.51 -4.14 -18.79
CA SER A 121 15.93 -4.28 -18.48
C SER A 121 16.19 -3.93 -17.01
N ARG A 122 17.32 -4.34 -16.47
CA ARG A 122 17.72 -4.00 -15.09
C ARG A 122 17.84 -2.50 -14.89
N GLU A 123 18.40 -1.81 -15.84
CA GLU A 123 18.54 -0.34 -15.81
C GLU A 123 17.17 0.33 -15.76
N GLU A 124 16.19 -0.13 -16.54
CA GLU A 124 14.82 0.37 -16.47
C GLU A 124 14.18 0.12 -15.12
N VAL A 125 14.37 -1.08 -14.54
CA VAL A 125 13.88 -1.41 -13.19
C VAL A 125 14.47 -0.47 -12.13
N ILE A 126 15.79 -0.22 -12.16
CA ILE A 126 16.45 0.71 -11.25
C ILE A 126 15.92 2.13 -11.42
N ASN A 127 15.82 2.61 -12.66
CA ASN A 127 15.33 3.94 -12.94
C ASN A 127 13.87 4.12 -12.49
N ILE A 128 13.00 3.15 -12.76
CA ILE A 128 11.62 3.18 -12.26
C ILE A 128 11.60 3.18 -10.73
N ALA A 129 12.38 2.32 -10.08
CA ALA A 129 12.42 2.26 -8.62
C ALA A 129 12.79 3.61 -8.00
N LEU A 130 13.82 4.25 -8.51
CA LEU A 130 14.36 5.48 -7.93
C LEU A 130 13.57 6.72 -8.35
N ASP A 131 13.28 6.87 -9.65
CA ASP A 131 12.70 8.10 -10.20
C ASP A 131 11.17 8.14 -10.07
N GLU A 132 10.49 6.97 -10.17
CA GLU A 132 9.03 6.89 -10.11
C GLU A 132 8.51 6.52 -8.71
N TYR A 133 9.31 5.85 -7.86
CA TYR A 133 8.83 5.47 -6.53
C TYR A 133 9.58 6.19 -5.41
N VAL A 134 10.87 5.97 -5.23
CA VAL A 134 11.60 6.53 -4.09
C VAL A 134 11.57 8.06 -4.11
N ALA A 135 11.79 8.69 -5.26
CA ALA A 135 11.72 10.15 -5.41
C ALA A 135 10.32 10.69 -5.06
N ASN A 136 9.25 9.99 -5.50
CA ASN A 136 7.88 10.36 -5.15
C ASN A 136 7.60 10.19 -3.64
N TYR A 137 8.13 9.16 -3.00
CA TYR A 137 7.99 8.98 -1.54
C TYR A 137 8.62 10.14 -0.77
N LEU A 138 9.82 10.55 -1.18
CA LEU A 138 10.51 11.72 -0.59
C LEU A 138 9.72 13.01 -0.86
N ALA A 139 9.21 13.20 -2.07
CA ALA A 139 8.41 14.39 -2.42
C ALA A 139 7.08 14.45 -1.64
N LEU A 140 6.49 13.30 -1.29
CA LEU A 140 5.32 13.19 -0.42
C LEU A 140 5.64 13.49 1.05
N GLY A 141 6.92 13.44 1.46
CA GLY A 141 7.36 13.80 2.79
C GLY A 141 7.95 12.65 3.62
N LEU A 142 8.30 11.51 2.99
CA LEU A 142 9.11 10.48 3.65
C LEU A 142 10.48 11.08 3.95
N GLU A 143 10.89 11.05 5.21
CA GLU A 143 12.17 11.61 5.65
C GLU A 143 13.31 10.59 5.46
N THR A 144 14.52 11.08 5.20
CA THR A 144 15.71 10.23 5.02
C THR A 144 16.28 9.69 6.33
N ARG A 145 15.94 10.33 7.44
CA ARG A 145 16.30 9.81 8.77
C ARG A 145 15.46 8.56 9.06
N LYS A 146 16.06 7.57 9.71
CA LYS A 146 15.36 6.30 10.02
C LYS A 146 14.77 5.62 8.79
N LEU A 147 15.45 5.70 7.64
CA LEU A 147 15.03 5.13 6.37
C LEU A 147 16.15 4.26 5.79
N HIS A 148 15.89 2.97 5.66
CA HIS A 148 16.76 1.98 5.06
C HIS A 148 16.15 1.52 3.74
N ILE A 149 16.76 1.92 2.62
CA ILE A 149 16.35 1.50 1.28
C ILE A 149 17.34 0.46 0.78
N TYR A 150 16.85 -0.62 0.20
CA TYR A 150 17.71 -1.65 -0.38
C TYR A 150 17.06 -2.31 -1.59
N PHE A 151 17.89 -2.75 -2.51
CA PHE A 151 17.48 -3.66 -3.57
C PHE A 151 17.56 -5.11 -3.06
N GLN A 152 16.54 -5.91 -3.35
CA GLN A 152 16.56 -7.34 -2.97
C GLN A 152 17.73 -8.09 -3.59
N SER A 153 18.23 -7.67 -4.76
CA SER A 153 19.41 -8.24 -5.41
C SER A 153 20.74 -7.81 -4.81
N ASN A 154 20.79 -6.68 -4.08
CA ASN A 154 22.03 -6.13 -3.49
C ASN A 154 21.79 -5.68 -2.05
N TYR A 155 21.95 -6.62 -1.12
CA TYR A 155 21.80 -6.36 0.30
C TYR A 155 22.81 -7.15 1.13
N ARG A 156 22.67 -7.18 2.44
CA ARG A 156 23.61 -7.83 3.35
C ARG A 156 23.49 -9.35 3.31
N ARG A 157 24.61 -10.06 3.49
CA ARG A 157 24.66 -11.55 3.47
C ARG A 157 23.72 -12.21 4.48
N GLU A 158 23.49 -11.57 5.65
CA GLU A 158 22.61 -12.07 6.71
C GLU A 158 21.16 -12.18 6.20
N TYR A 159 20.73 -11.24 5.36
CA TYR A 159 19.43 -11.28 4.70
C TYR A 159 19.29 -12.50 3.76
N TYR A 160 20.26 -12.75 2.90
CA TYR A 160 20.21 -13.91 1.99
C TYR A 160 20.25 -15.25 2.73
N ARG A 161 20.94 -15.33 3.88
CA ARG A 161 20.93 -16.52 4.74
C ARG A 161 19.55 -16.81 5.29
N LEU A 162 18.74 -15.81 5.61
CA LEU A 162 17.36 -16.02 6.06
C LEU A 162 16.53 -16.74 5.00
N ILE A 163 16.62 -16.35 3.73
CA ILE A 163 15.88 -16.99 2.63
C ILE A 163 16.18 -18.48 2.57
N GLN A 164 17.48 -18.85 2.69
CA GLN A 164 17.91 -20.24 2.70
C GLN A 164 17.41 -21.00 3.94
N LEU A 165 17.45 -20.38 5.12
CA LEU A 165 16.98 -20.98 6.35
C LEU A 165 15.46 -21.21 6.31
N PHE A 166 14.69 -20.27 5.78
CA PHE A 166 13.25 -20.39 5.68
C PHE A 166 12.83 -21.53 4.78
N ALA A 167 13.54 -21.75 3.66
CA ALA A 167 13.32 -22.89 2.77
C ALA A 167 13.42 -24.25 3.48
N LYS A 168 14.22 -24.35 4.57
CA LYS A 168 14.35 -25.58 5.36
C LYS A 168 13.09 -25.94 6.13
N LYS A 169 12.31 -24.93 6.56
CA LYS A 169 11.16 -25.14 7.46
C LYS A 169 9.79 -24.92 6.80
N VAL A 170 9.76 -24.67 5.50
CA VAL A 170 8.52 -24.53 4.71
C VAL A 170 8.41 -25.73 3.78
N THR A 171 7.24 -26.36 3.73
CA THR A 171 7.00 -27.52 2.87
C THR A 171 6.27 -27.14 1.59
N MET A 172 6.47 -27.91 0.51
CA MET A 172 5.70 -27.72 -0.72
C MET A 172 4.19 -27.85 -0.50
N ALA A 173 3.76 -28.75 0.38
CA ALA A 173 2.34 -28.92 0.69
C ALA A 173 1.72 -27.64 1.31
N GLU A 174 2.45 -26.96 2.20
CA GLU A 174 2.02 -25.68 2.76
C GLU A 174 1.94 -24.58 1.69
N LEU A 175 2.95 -24.49 0.84
CA LEU A 175 2.96 -23.51 -0.25
C LEU A 175 1.79 -23.76 -1.21
N VAL A 176 1.54 -25.00 -1.60
CA VAL A 176 0.40 -25.36 -2.44
C VAL A 176 -0.93 -25.05 -1.75
N ALA A 177 -1.06 -25.32 -0.45
CA ALA A 177 -2.28 -25.00 0.30
C ALA A 177 -2.55 -23.49 0.35
N ILE A 178 -1.51 -22.65 0.45
CA ILE A 178 -1.65 -21.19 0.51
C ILE A 178 -1.81 -20.58 -0.89
N TYR A 179 -1.00 -20.99 -1.87
CA TYR A 179 -0.84 -20.28 -3.14
C TYR A 179 -1.40 -21.05 -4.36
N GLY A 180 -1.68 -22.33 -4.26
CA GLY A 180 -2.15 -23.18 -5.33
C GLY A 180 -1.11 -24.07 -5.93
N GLU A 181 -1.57 -24.90 -6.87
CA GLU A 181 -0.70 -25.88 -7.55
C GLU A 181 0.26 -25.24 -8.56
N ASP A 182 -0.05 -24.04 -9.03
CA ASP A 182 0.71 -23.31 -10.06
C ASP A 182 1.89 -22.53 -9.47
N LEU A 183 2.75 -23.25 -8.71
CA LEU A 183 3.94 -22.69 -8.06
C LEU A 183 5.20 -22.97 -8.89
N GLU A 184 5.60 -21.99 -9.64
CA GLU A 184 6.92 -21.98 -10.28
C GLU A 184 8.03 -21.67 -9.26
N PRO A 185 9.29 -22.15 -9.50
CA PRO A 185 10.42 -21.86 -8.60
C PRO A 185 10.62 -20.38 -8.31
N ALA A 186 10.39 -19.50 -9.29
CA ALA A 186 10.48 -18.05 -9.12
C ALA A 186 9.46 -17.53 -8.10
N LYS A 187 8.22 -18.02 -8.12
CA LYS A 187 7.19 -17.65 -7.13
C LYS A 187 7.56 -18.12 -5.72
N ILE A 188 8.12 -19.34 -5.59
CA ILE A 188 8.59 -19.86 -4.30
C ILE A 188 9.70 -18.97 -3.74
N MET A 189 10.66 -18.59 -4.58
CA MET A 189 11.74 -17.69 -4.16
C MET A 189 11.20 -16.31 -3.76
N ALA A 190 10.28 -15.74 -4.52
CA ALA A 190 9.65 -14.45 -4.18
C ALA A 190 8.96 -14.48 -2.80
N VAL A 191 8.22 -15.54 -2.51
CA VAL A 191 7.54 -15.75 -1.23
C VAL A 191 8.51 -15.83 -0.05
N LEU A 192 9.60 -16.60 -0.19
CA LEU A 192 10.63 -16.72 0.85
C LEU A 192 11.43 -15.42 1.04
N THR A 193 11.68 -14.72 -0.06
CA THR A 193 12.33 -13.40 -0.06
C THR A 193 11.47 -12.38 0.68
N GLN A 194 10.18 -12.34 0.41
CA GLN A 194 9.26 -11.44 1.11
C GLN A 194 9.18 -11.75 2.62
N ALA A 195 9.23 -13.03 3.00
CA ALA A 195 9.31 -13.41 4.41
C ALA A 195 10.61 -12.89 5.05
N ALA A 196 11.74 -12.94 4.32
CA ALA A 196 13.00 -12.38 4.78
C ALA A 196 12.94 -10.84 4.87
N ASP A 197 12.31 -10.15 3.92
CA ASP A 197 12.06 -8.70 4.01
C ASP A 197 11.33 -8.34 5.31
N ILE A 198 10.31 -9.10 5.66
CA ILE A 198 9.47 -8.82 6.84
C ILE A 198 10.20 -9.12 8.15
N LEU A 199 11.02 -10.16 8.19
CA LEU A 199 11.62 -10.65 9.44
C LEU A 199 13.04 -10.15 9.71
N HIS A 200 13.82 -9.73 8.67
CA HIS A 200 15.20 -9.31 8.89
C HIS A 200 15.36 -8.10 9.84
N PRO A 201 14.43 -7.12 9.93
CA PRO A 201 14.58 -6.03 10.88
C PRO A 201 14.68 -6.49 12.33
N GLN A 202 14.20 -7.70 12.64
CA GLN A 202 14.27 -8.30 13.98
C GLN A 202 15.66 -8.85 14.33
N LEU A 203 16.55 -9.03 13.35
CA LEU A 203 17.92 -9.47 13.61
C LEU A 203 18.77 -8.31 14.19
N PRO A 204 19.69 -8.59 15.11
CA PRO A 204 20.58 -7.57 15.68
C PRO A 204 21.36 -6.78 14.62
N HIS A 205 21.75 -7.40 13.51
CA HIS A 205 22.45 -6.77 12.37
C HIS A 205 21.64 -5.66 11.70
N PHE A 206 20.31 -5.62 11.87
CA PHE A 206 19.38 -4.66 11.27
C PHE A 206 18.62 -3.84 12.32
N GLY A 207 19.11 -3.81 13.55
CA GLY A 207 18.49 -3.03 14.64
C GLY A 207 17.79 -3.83 15.71
N GLY A 208 17.39 -5.09 15.43
CA GLY A 208 16.78 -5.99 16.42
C GLY A 208 15.34 -5.63 16.82
N PHE A 209 14.59 -4.97 15.93
CA PHE A 209 13.23 -4.50 16.17
C PHE A 209 12.27 -5.66 16.39
N LYS A 210 11.82 -5.88 17.63
CA LYS A 210 10.90 -6.99 17.96
C LYS A 210 9.45 -6.76 17.48
N ILE A 211 9.13 -5.53 17.09
CA ILE A 211 7.84 -5.16 16.54
C ILE A 211 8.07 -4.63 15.13
N VAL A 212 7.60 -5.38 14.13
CA VAL A 212 7.61 -4.99 12.73
C VAL A 212 6.17 -4.91 12.26
N LEU A 213 5.77 -3.73 11.77
CA LEU A 213 4.45 -3.50 11.16
C LEU A 213 4.57 -3.50 9.64
N VAL A 214 3.66 -4.18 8.98
CA VAL A 214 3.59 -4.28 7.51
C VAL A 214 2.24 -3.73 7.03
N PRO A 215 2.16 -2.46 6.61
CA PRO A 215 0.97 -1.92 5.96
C PRO A 215 0.86 -2.45 4.53
N VAL A 216 -0.25 -3.12 4.19
CA VAL A 216 -0.42 -3.79 2.87
C VAL A 216 -1.87 -3.77 2.41
N GLY A 217 -2.12 -4.11 1.14
CA GLY A 217 -3.43 -4.51 0.66
C GLY A 217 -3.85 -5.86 1.24
N LEU A 218 -5.15 -6.10 1.32
CA LEU A 218 -5.67 -7.36 1.89
C LEU A 218 -5.27 -8.60 1.06
N ASP A 219 -4.99 -8.44 -0.23
CA ASP A 219 -4.45 -9.50 -1.11
C ASP A 219 -3.11 -10.07 -0.62
N GLN A 220 -2.35 -9.31 0.15
CA GLN A 220 -1.05 -9.72 0.70
C GLN A 220 -1.16 -10.56 1.98
N ASP A 221 -2.37 -10.80 2.50
CA ASP A 221 -2.56 -11.61 3.74
C ASP A 221 -1.96 -13.03 3.66
N PRO A 222 -2.02 -13.76 2.54
CA PRO A 222 -1.37 -15.07 2.43
C PRO A 222 0.14 -15.05 2.76
N HIS A 223 0.85 -14.02 2.28
CA HIS A 223 2.28 -13.83 2.58
C HIS A 223 2.52 -13.53 4.06
N LEU A 224 1.66 -12.69 4.65
CA LEU A 224 1.75 -12.36 6.08
C LEU A 224 1.51 -13.60 6.96
N ARG A 225 0.54 -14.46 6.61
CA ARG A 225 0.27 -15.71 7.35
C ARG A 225 1.47 -16.63 7.31
N LEU A 226 2.01 -16.92 6.13
CA LEU A 226 3.21 -17.75 6.00
C LEU A 226 4.39 -17.17 6.78
N THR A 227 4.61 -15.85 6.69
CA THR A 227 5.70 -15.18 7.42
C THR A 227 5.54 -15.30 8.93
N ARG A 228 4.31 -15.24 9.44
CA ARG A 228 4.00 -15.44 10.87
C ARG A 228 4.29 -16.88 11.33
N ASP A 229 3.95 -17.87 10.49
CA ASP A 229 4.27 -19.27 10.75
C ASP A 229 5.80 -19.52 10.74
N ILE A 230 6.52 -18.87 9.81
CA ILE A 230 7.98 -18.90 9.78
C ILE A 230 8.56 -18.26 11.06
N ALA A 231 8.03 -17.10 11.49
CA ALA A 231 8.47 -16.44 12.72
C ALA A 231 8.33 -17.35 13.95
N ASP A 232 7.21 -18.08 14.08
CA ASP A 232 7.01 -19.03 15.16
C ASP A 232 8.03 -20.17 15.14
N ARG A 233 8.31 -20.73 13.95
CA ARG A 233 9.26 -21.84 13.76
C ARG A 233 10.71 -21.46 14.08
N PHE A 234 11.05 -20.18 14.03
CA PHE A 234 12.36 -19.66 14.34
C PHE A 234 12.39 -18.80 15.62
N SER A 235 11.32 -18.85 16.43
CA SER A 235 11.22 -18.08 17.69
C SER A 235 12.31 -18.42 18.67
N GLU A 236 12.63 -19.70 18.86
CA GLU A 236 13.69 -20.14 19.79
C GLU A 236 15.10 -19.93 19.20
N GLU A 237 15.29 -20.18 17.89
CA GLU A 237 16.60 -20.14 17.25
C GLU A 237 17.08 -18.72 16.96
N LEU A 238 16.17 -17.85 16.46
CA LEU A 238 16.49 -16.49 16.02
C LEU A 238 15.80 -15.40 16.85
N GLY A 239 14.94 -15.79 17.79
CA GLY A 239 14.17 -14.87 18.64
C GLY A 239 13.15 -14.06 17.85
N PHE A 240 12.63 -14.60 16.75
CA PHE A 240 11.61 -13.93 15.96
C PHE A 240 10.27 -13.89 16.68
N THR A 241 9.52 -12.82 16.44
CA THR A 241 8.15 -12.64 16.85
C THR A 241 7.27 -12.42 15.62
N ARG A 242 6.00 -12.78 15.71
CA ARG A 242 5.05 -12.56 14.61
C ARG A 242 5.01 -11.09 14.21
N PRO A 243 5.10 -10.73 12.91
CA PRO A 243 4.91 -9.37 12.45
C PRO A 243 3.45 -8.93 12.65
N ALA A 244 3.26 -7.64 12.94
CA ALA A 244 1.98 -6.99 12.88
C ALA A 244 1.66 -6.55 11.45
N SER A 245 0.39 -6.39 11.12
CA SER A 245 -0.03 -5.86 9.82
C SER A 245 -1.24 -4.97 9.92
N THR A 246 -1.35 -4.01 8.98
CA THR A 246 -2.59 -3.29 8.69
C THR A 246 -2.99 -3.53 7.24
N TYR A 247 -4.29 -3.62 7.01
CA TYR A 247 -4.85 -3.91 5.70
C TYR A 247 -5.68 -2.74 5.21
N HIS A 248 -5.37 -2.26 4.00
CA HIS A 248 -6.16 -1.23 3.36
C HIS A 248 -6.98 -1.80 2.20
N LYS A 249 -8.11 -1.13 1.93
CA LYS A 249 -8.97 -1.44 0.79
C LYS A 249 -8.30 -1.03 -0.51
N PHE A 250 -8.71 -1.66 -1.62
CA PHE A 250 -8.31 -1.20 -2.94
C PHE A 250 -9.07 0.07 -3.33
N LEU A 251 -8.37 0.97 -4.01
CA LEU A 251 -9.01 2.13 -4.61
C LEU A 251 -9.77 1.74 -5.89
N THR A 252 -10.91 2.38 -6.08
CA THR A 252 -11.67 2.30 -7.30
C THR A 252 -10.95 3.04 -8.42
N GLY A 253 -10.71 2.36 -9.54
CA GLY A 253 -10.15 3.00 -10.72
C GLY A 253 -11.12 3.98 -11.36
N LEU A 254 -10.60 4.96 -12.09
CA LEU A 254 -11.39 5.99 -12.77
C LEU A 254 -12.45 5.41 -13.73
N THR A 255 -12.24 4.20 -14.22
CA THR A 255 -13.16 3.47 -15.10
C THR A 255 -14.26 2.69 -14.36
N GLY A 256 -14.33 2.78 -13.03
CA GLY A 256 -15.32 2.10 -12.17
C GLY A 256 -14.94 0.68 -11.72
N GLY A 257 -13.81 0.13 -12.22
CA GLY A 257 -13.22 -1.13 -11.76
C GLY A 257 -12.11 -0.91 -10.73
N LYS A 258 -11.27 -1.93 -10.47
CA LYS A 258 -10.06 -1.78 -9.66
C LYS A 258 -9.06 -0.86 -10.37
N MET A 259 -8.39 0.02 -9.59
CA MET A 259 -7.22 0.75 -10.06
C MET A 259 -6.07 -0.24 -10.31
N SER A 260 -5.48 -0.23 -11.51
CA SER A 260 -4.46 -1.19 -11.91
C SER A 260 -3.37 -0.54 -12.73
N SER A 261 -2.11 -0.78 -12.37
CA SER A 261 -0.93 -0.27 -13.11
C SER A 261 -0.87 -0.76 -14.56
N SER A 262 -1.56 -1.86 -14.91
CA SER A 262 -1.65 -2.37 -16.29
C SER A 262 -2.68 -1.63 -17.17
N LYS A 263 -3.51 -0.75 -16.56
CA LYS A 263 -4.57 0.01 -17.27
C LYS A 263 -4.38 1.50 -17.01
N PRO A 264 -3.57 2.21 -17.82
CA PRO A 264 -3.22 3.62 -17.59
C PRO A 264 -4.40 4.57 -17.48
N GLU A 265 -5.54 4.24 -18.11
CA GLU A 265 -6.79 4.99 -18.03
C GLU A 265 -7.50 4.85 -16.68
N SER A 266 -7.15 3.83 -15.88
CA SER A 266 -7.81 3.55 -14.61
C SER A 266 -7.22 4.34 -13.44
N PHE A 267 -6.06 5.01 -13.61
CA PHE A 267 -5.38 5.69 -12.52
C PHE A 267 -4.80 7.05 -12.92
N ILE A 268 -4.48 7.85 -11.91
CA ILE A 268 -3.71 9.08 -12.03
C ILE A 268 -2.32 8.79 -11.46
N ALA A 269 -1.29 8.88 -12.30
CA ALA A 269 0.09 8.81 -11.85
C ALA A 269 0.56 10.18 -11.34
N LEU A 270 1.46 10.16 -10.36
CA LEU A 270 1.99 11.40 -9.76
C LEU A 270 2.92 12.16 -10.73
N THR A 271 3.45 11.46 -11.73
CA THR A 271 4.36 11.97 -12.77
C THR A 271 3.67 12.25 -14.11
N ASP A 272 2.36 11.97 -14.22
CA ASP A 272 1.63 12.31 -15.44
C ASP A 272 1.56 13.84 -15.65
N PRO A 273 1.58 14.33 -16.89
CA PRO A 273 1.29 15.74 -17.16
C PRO A 273 -0.05 16.15 -16.52
N VAL A 274 -0.06 17.29 -15.85
CA VAL A 274 -1.24 17.76 -15.08
C VAL A 274 -2.51 17.81 -15.94
N ASN A 275 -2.39 18.30 -17.20
CA ASN A 275 -3.54 18.38 -18.11
C ASN A 275 -4.05 16.99 -18.55
N GLU A 276 -3.17 16.00 -18.66
CA GLU A 276 -3.56 14.60 -18.93
C GLU A 276 -4.33 14.02 -17.75
N SER A 277 -3.83 14.20 -16.52
CA SER A 277 -4.50 13.78 -15.28
C SER A 277 -5.88 14.39 -15.13
N VAL A 278 -6.02 15.69 -15.41
CA VAL A 278 -7.32 16.37 -15.43
C VAL A 278 -8.23 15.79 -16.50
N SER A 279 -7.73 15.52 -17.70
CA SER A 279 -8.51 14.90 -18.78
C SER A 279 -9.01 13.51 -18.41
N LYS A 280 -8.17 12.67 -17.76
CA LYS A 280 -8.57 11.36 -17.23
C LYS A 280 -9.68 11.50 -16.18
N LEU A 281 -9.55 12.44 -15.25
CA LEU A 281 -10.56 12.72 -14.22
C LEU A 281 -11.89 13.16 -14.82
N MET A 282 -11.87 14.04 -15.83
CA MET A 282 -13.10 14.51 -16.48
C MET A 282 -13.86 13.39 -17.20
N LYS A 283 -13.16 12.36 -17.66
CA LYS A 283 -13.75 11.15 -18.29
C LYS A 283 -14.10 10.05 -17.30
N ALA A 284 -13.75 10.21 -16.02
CA ALA A 284 -13.95 9.18 -15.01
C ALA A 284 -15.43 8.78 -14.86
N PHE A 285 -15.63 7.52 -14.52
CA PHE A 285 -16.92 7.01 -14.06
C PHE A 285 -17.39 7.81 -12.83
N THR A 286 -18.69 7.92 -12.64
CA THR A 286 -19.26 8.58 -11.43
C THR A 286 -20.46 7.78 -10.91
N GLY A 287 -20.79 7.98 -9.64
CA GLY A 287 -22.03 7.48 -9.05
C GLY A 287 -23.27 8.32 -9.41
N GLY A 288 -23.26 8.97 -10.58
CA GLY A 288 -24.39 9.80 -11.05
C GLY A 288 -25.50 9.01 -11.68
N ARG A 289 -26.59 9.72 -12.02
CA ARG A 289 -27.75 9.17 -12.75
C ARG A 289 -27.59 9.41 -14.24
N ALA A 290 -28.49 8.80 -15.04
CA ALA A 290 -28.43 8.88 -16.49
C ALA A 290 -28.64 10.31 -17.02
N THR A 291 -29.47 11.11 -16.35
CA THR A 291 -29.75 12.51 -16.70
C THR A 291 -29.50 13.45 -15.55
N ALA A 292 -29.26 14.73 -15.84
CA ALA A 292 -29.12 15.78 -14.84
C ALA A 292 -30.42 15.99 -14.03
N GLU A 293 -31.57 15.80 -14.66
CA GLU A 293 -32.90 15.90 -14.00
C GLU A 293 -33.05 14.79 -12.97
N GLU A 294 -32.74 13.52 -13.35
CA GLU A 294 -32.76 12.39 -12.41
C GLU A 294 -31.77 12.61 -11.27
N GLN A 295 -30.57 13.12 -11.58
CA GLN A 295 -29.56 13.42 -10.56
C GLN A 295 -30.07 14.45 -9.54
N ARG A 296 -30.72 15.52 -10.02
CA ARG A 296 -31.30 16.53 -9.12
C ARG A 296 -32.44 15.98 -8.27
N ARG A 297 -33.24 15.07 -8.80
CA ARG A 297 -34.42 14.50 -8.12
C ARG A 297 -34.02 13.37 -7.14
N LEU A 298 -33.10 12.48 -7.54
CA LEU A 298 -32.82 11.24 -6.81
C LEU A 298 -31.48 11.28 -6.06
N GLY A 299 -30.66 12.26 -6.34
CA GLY A 299 -29.28 12.34 -5.86
C GLY A 299 -28.35 11.31 -6.51
N GLY A 300 -27.07 11.46 -6.25
CA GLY A 300 -26.02 10.52 -6.66
C GLY A 300 -25.68 9.48 -5.59
N GLU A 301 -24.75 8.60 -5.96
CA GLU A 301 -24.21 7.53 -5.10
C GLU A 301 -22.71 7.75 -4.88
N PRO A 302 -22.29 8.66 -3.96
CA PRO A 302 -20.89 8.98 -3.75
C PRO A 302 -20.05 7.76 -3.32
N ASP A 303 -20.65 6.80 -2.60
CA ASP A 303 -19.99 5.59 -2.14
C ASP A 303 -19.53 4.65 -3.29
N LYS A 304 -20.06 4.84 -4.50
CA LYS A 304 -19.69 4.12 -5.73
C LYS A 304 -18.84 4.96 -6.69
N CYS A 305 -18.51 6.19 -6.30
CA CYS A 305 -17.93 7.20 -7.18
C CYS A 305 -16.40 7.31 -6.98
N PRO A 306 -15.57 6.94 -7.96
CA PRO A 306 -14.11 7.10 -7.85
C PRO A 306 -13.69 8.57 -7.71
N VAL A 307 -14.46 9.52 -8.25
CA VAL A 307 -14.17 10.96 -8.08
C VAL A 307 -14.36 11.38 -6.63
N PHE A 308 -15.41 10.88 -5.97
CA PHE A 308 -15.61 11.12 -4.54
C PHE A 308 -14.52 10.44 -3.70
N GLU A 309 -14.14 9.19 -4.05
CA GLU A 309 -13.06 8.47 -3.35
C GLU A 309 -11.71 9.19 -3.46
N LEU A 310 -11.39 9.83 -4.61
CA LEU A 310 -10.20 10.68 -4.74
C LEU A 310 -10.25 11.90 -3.81
N ASN A 311 -11.40 12.57 -3.72
CA ASN A 311 -11.59 13.66 -2.75
C ASN A 311 -11.43 13.15 -1.32
N GLN A 312 -12.05 12.02 -1.01
CA GLN A 312 -12.03 11.42 0.32
C GLN A 312 -10.61 11.07 0.78
N LEU A 313 -9.77 10.50 -0.07
CA LEU A 313 -8.51 9.91 0.38
C LEU A 313 -7.28 10.76 0.06
N HIS A 314 -7.39 11.78 -0.84
CA HIS A 314 -6.22 12.48 -1.32
C HIS A 314 -6.36 14.00 -1.43
N LEU A 315 -7.52 14.54 -1.81
CA LEU A 315 -7.63 15.91 -2.30
C LEU A 315 -8.32 16.89 -1.34
N VAL A 316 -9.31 16.42 -0.58
CA VAL A 316 -10.01 17.25 0.41
C VAL A 316 -9.43 16.95 1.78
N LEU A 317 -8.83 17.93 2.43
CA LEU A 317 -8.18 17.73 3.73
C LEU A 317 -9.16 17.82 4.90
N GLU A 318 -10.15 18.74 4.80
CA GLU A 318 -11.10 19.02 5.87
C GLU A 318 -12.31 18.08 5.79
N ASP A 319 -12.68 17.47 6.92
CA ASP A 319 -13.80 16.53 6.98
C ASP A 319 -15.14 17.18 6.76
N GLU A 320 -15.30 18.44 7.19
CA GLU A 320 -16.50 19.25 6.98
C GLU A 320 -16.74 19.53 5.49
N GLU A 321 -15.69 19.89 4.75
CA GLU A 321 -15.75 20.08 3.30
C GLU A 321 -16.12 18.76 2.60
N LEU A 322 -15.52 17.65 3.01
CA LEU A 322 -15.82 16.34 2.43
C LEU A 322 -17.28 15.94 2.69
N ARG A 323 -17.77 16.15 3.92
CA ARG A 323 -19.16 15.89 4.29
C ARG A 323 -20.13 16.68 3.44
N LYS A 324 -19.85 17.96 3.23
CA LYS A 324 -20.66 18.80 2.34
C LYS A 324 -20.71 18.27 0.91
N ILE A 325 -19.58 17.87 0.34
CA ILE A 325 -19.52 17.26 -1.01
C ILE A 325 -20.37 16.00 -1.06
N TYR A 326 -20.32 15.17 -0.02
CA TYR A 326 -21.12 13.94 0.10
C TYR A 326 -22.62 14.25 0.13
N GLU A 327 -23.05 15.17 0.99
CA GLU A 327 -24.45 15.58 1.16
C GLU A 327 -25.00 16.25 -0.10
N ASP A 328 -24.26 17.16 -0.72
CA ASP A 328 -24.65 17.85 -1.96
C ASP A 328 -24.78 16.87 -3.13
N CYS A 329 -23.93 15.83 -3.20
CA CYS A 329 -24.06 14.75 -4.16
C CYS A 329 -25.32 13.91 -3.90
N ARG A 330 -25.54 13.48 -2.65
CA ARG A 330 -26.68 12.65 -2.25
C ARG A 330 -28.04 13.32 -2.38
N SER A 331 -28.09 14.63 -2.19
CA SER A 331 -29.32 15.42 -2.32
C SER A 331 -29.60 15.84 -3.78
N GLY A 332 -28.64 15.66 -4.71
CA GLY A 332 -28.74 16.16 -6.07
C GLY A 332 -28.51 17.66 -6.22
N THR A 333 -28.08 18.33 -5.16
CA THR A 333 -27.72 19.75 -5.19
C THR A 333 -26.51 20.00 -6.08
N MET A 334 -25.51 19.09 -6.06
CA MET A 334 -24.32 19.11 -6.91
C MET A 334 -24.42 18.09 -8.05
N LEU A 335 -24.22 18.52 -9.27
CA LEU A 335 -24.12 17.61 -10.43
C LEU A 335 -22.70 17.04 -10.57
N CYS A 336 -22.60 15.84 -11.21
CA CYS A 336 -21.30 15.19 -11.41
C CYS A 336 -20.30 16.05 -12.19
N GLY A 337 -20.75 16.85 -13.16
CA GLY A 337 -19.89 17.78 -13.90
C GLY A 337 -19.29 18.87 -13.02
N GLU A 338 -20.10 19.45 -12.14
CA GLU A 338 -19.68 20.47 -11.18
C GLU A 338 -18.67 19.89 -10.16
N CYS A 339 -18.98 18.69 -9.63
CA CYS A 339 -18.08 17.96 -8.75
C CYS A 339 -16.72 17.66 -9.42
N LYS A 340 -16.73 17.16 -10.66
CA LYS A 340 -15.51 16.91 -11.43
C LYS A 340 -14.67 18.15 -11.64
N LEU A 341 -15.28 19.29 -11.99
CA LEU A 341 -14.56 20.56 -12.19
C LEU A 341 -13.87 21.00 -10.88
N ALA A 342 -14.58 20.96 -9.77
CA ALA A 342 -14.00 21.31 -8.47
C ALA A 342 -12.89 20.33 -8.05
N THR A 343 -13.06 19.03 -8.33
CA THR A 343 -12.04 18.00 -8.06
C THR A 343 -10.82 18.17 -8.96
N ALA A 344 -11.03 18.53 -10.24
CA ALA A 344 -9.95 18.78 -11.19
C ALA A 344 -9.04 19.95 -10.75
N GLU A 345 -9.62 21.01 -10.19
CA GLU A 345 -8.86 22.14 -9.66
C GLU A 345 -8.01 21.72 -8.43
N ARG A 346 -8.57 20.93 -7.52
CA ARG A 346 -7.81 20.38 -6.39
C ARG A 346 -6.69 19.45 -6.84
N LEU A 347 -6.97 18.58 -7.82
CA LEU A 347 -6.01 17.67 -8.40
C LEU A 347 -4.85 18.43 -9.07
N ARG A 348 -5.17 19.46 -9.84
CA ARG A 348 -4.17 20.33 -10.48
C ARG A 348 -3.22 20.90 -9.44
N LYS A 349 -3.73 21.58 -8.43
CA LYS A 349 -2.93 22.17 -7.35
C LYS A 349 -2.06 21.14 -6.61
N PHE A 350 -2.62 19.95 -6.37
CA PHE A 350 -1.88 18.87 -5.73
C PHE A 350 -0.71 18.41 -6.61
N LEU A 351 -0.95 18.12 -7.89
CA LEU A 351 0.09 17.60 -8.79
C LEU A 351 1.17 18.63 -9.09
N GLU A 352 0.81 19.89 -9.33
CA GLU A 352 1.77 20.97 -9.55
C GLU A 352 2.73 21.12 -8.37
N LYS A 353 2.19 21.22 -7.15
CA LYS A 353 3.00 21.30 -5.93
C LYS A 353 3.86 20.05 -5.69
N HIS A 354 3.34 18.86 -6.02
CA HIS A 354 4.07 17.60 -5.87
C HIS A 354 5.22 17.52 -6.89
N GLN A 355 4.96 17.82 -8.16
CA GLN A 355 5.95 17.72 -9.24
C GLN A 355 7.07 18.76 -9.11
N GLU A 356 6.76 19.94 -8.56
CA GLU A 356 7.77 20.93 -8.20
C GLU A 356 8.80 20.35 -7.21
N LYS A 357 8.32 19.67 -6.15
CA LYS A 357 9.18 19.02 -5.17
C LYS A 357 9.91 17.82 -5.75
N LEU A 358 9.24 17.03 -6.59
CA LEU A 358 9.78 15.80 -7.15
C LEU A 358 11.08 16.02 -7.92
N ALA A 359 11.21 17.14 -8.65
CA ALA A 359 12.40 17.45 -9.43
C ALA A 359 13.69 17.43 -8.60
N SER A 360 13.63 17.95 -7.36
CA SER A 360 14.79 17.96 -6.44
C SER A 360 15.00 16.62 -5.70
N MET A 361 14.02 15.72 -5.73
CA MET A 361 14.10 14.45 -4.99
C MET A 361 14.72 13.31 -5.80
N LYS A 362 14.80 13.40 -7.12
CA LYS A 362 15.35 12.33 -7.97
C LYS A 362 16.85 12.09 -7.70
N GLU A 363 17.65 13.15 -7.67
CA GLU A 363 19.06 13.04 -7.34
C GLU A 363 19.26 12.51 -5.91
N LYS A 364 18.48 13.03 -4.97
CA LYS A 364 18.49 12.56 -3.58
C LYS A 364 18.14 11.09 -3.46
N ALA A 365 17.14 10.60 -4.18
CA ALA A 365 16.76 9.19 -4.17
C ALA A 365 17.93 8.27 -4.57
N ARG A 366 18.69 8.67 -5.61
CA ARG A 366 19.85 7.91 -6.09
C ARG A 366 21.01 7.86 -5.09
N SER A 367 21.16 8.89 -4.26
CA SER A 367 22.22 8.96 -3.24
C SER A 367 21.90 8.15 -1.96
N LEU A 368 20.68 7.65 -1.79
CA LEU A 368 20.25 6.97 -0.58
C LEU A 368 20.42 5.44 -0.60
N VAL A 369 20.75 4.86 -1.74
CA VAL A 369 20.80 3.41 -1.90
C VAL A 369 22.00 3.01 -2.73
N GLU A 370 22.63 1.91 -2.35
CA GLU A 370 23.67 1.27 -3.15
C GLU A 370 23.02 0.54 -4.33
N LEU A 371 23.48 0.88 -5.54
CA LEU A 371 22.94 0.26 -6.75
C LEU A 371 23.46 -1.16 -6.91
N PRO A 372 22.67 -2.08 -7.45
CA PRO A 372 23.13 -3.44 -7.72
C PRO A 372 24.18 -3.45 -8.84
N ASP A 373 25.26 -4.18 -8.63
CA ASP A 373 26.45 -4.21 -9.51
C ASP A 373 26.28 -5.03 -10.81
N PHE A 374 25.10 -5.62 -11.06
CA PHE A 374 24.91 -6.50 -12.22
C PHE A 374 23.59 -6.32 -12.95
#